data_d5ec7927b1082e68ff2ac8ccd1645e12
#
_entry.id   d5ec7927b1082e68ff2ac8ccd1645e12
#
_cell.length_a   1.000
_cell.length_b   1.000
_cell.length_c   1.000
_cell.angle_alpha   90.00
_cell.angle_beta   90.00
_cell.angle_gamma   90.00
#
_symmetry.space_group_name_H-M   'P 1'
#
loop_
_entity.id
_entity.type
_entity.pdbx_description
1 polymer ?
#
loop_
_entity_poly.entity_id
_entity_poly.type
_entity_poly.pdbx_seq_one_letter_code
_entity_poly.pdbx_strand_id
1 'polypeptide(L)'
;MNAVEIEQAITDLADQPFDPANFPYAFLEAFGNKATTIQRLRSGATNKSDLDGVLQTSNIHIATCQSGQVTETLAALKASPATTKAKAKFILATDGIEFEAEDLVGGDTVACAFKDFPDHFGFFLPLAGISTVRQISENAFDIRATSRLNRLYIELLRDNPEWGKAERRHDMNHFMARLIFCFFAEDTDIFVGRGKFTETVRQMSANDSSNTHEVVSAMFLAMNTKREDRGAAKILRWADDFPYVNGGLFSGSMDVPKFSKIARSYLLHVGGLDWTKINPDIFGSMIQAVAEDEERGELGMHYTSVPN
;
A
#
# COMPACT_ATOMS: atom_id res chain seq x y z
N MET A 1 0.08 -11.70 27.16
CA MET A 1 -0.52 -12.25 25.95
C MET A 1 0.64 -12.63 25.02
N ASN A 2 0.66 -13.83 24.51
CA ASN A 2 1.67 -14.30 23.57
C ASN A 2 1.14 -14.19 22.11
N ALA A 3 1.99 -14.44 21.11
CA ALA A 3 1.60 -14.28 19.70
C ALA A 3 0.45 -15.21 19.27
N VAL A 4 0.37 -16.42 19.83
CA VAL A 4 -0.69 -17.39 19.52
C VAL A 4 -2.05 -16.94 20.10
N GLU A 5 -2.05 -16.39 21.32
CA GLU A 5 -3.25 -15.82 21.93
C GLU A 5 -3.77 -14.60 21.15
N ILE A 6 -2.85 -13.77 20.61
CA ILE A 6 -3.19 -12.63 19.76
C ILE A 6 -3.79 -13.11 18.43
N GLU A 7 -3.16 -14.07 17.77
CA GLU A 7 -3.65 -14.65 16.52
C GLU A 7 -5.08 -15.17 16.67
N GLN A 8 -5.35 -15.93 17.73
CA GLN A 8 -6.70 -16.44 18.02
C GLN A 8 -7.68 -15.30 18.25
N ALA A 9 -7.33 -14.32 19.11
CA ALA A 9 -8.22 -13.21 19.44
C ALA A 9 -8.56 -12.34 18.21
N ILE A 10 -7.61 -12.15 17.29
CA ILE A 10 -7.80 -11.41 16.03
C ILE A 10 -8.65 -12.22 15.06
N THR A 11 -8.47 -13.53 14.97
CA THR A 11 -9.31 -14.42 14.15
C THR A 11 -10.76 -14.39 14.66
N ASP A 12 -10.96 -14.54 15.95
CA ASP A 12 -12.29 -14.46 16.57
C ASP A 12 -12.96 -13.09 16.34
N LEU A 13 -12.16 -12.00 16.30
CA LEU A 13 -12.68 -10.66 16.00
C LEU A 13 -13.11 -10.51 14.53
N ALA A 14 -12.37 -11.09 13.59
CA ALA A 14 -12.69 -11.04 12.16
C ALA A 14 -13.95 -11.85 11.81
N ASP A 15 -14.21 -12.92 12.55
CA ASP A 15 -15.38 -13.78 12.36
C ASP A 15 -16.69 -13.18 12.92
N GLN A 16 -16.58 -12.13 13.74
CA GLN A 16 -17.76 -11.44 14.28
C GLN A 16 -18.33 -10.44 13.28
N PRO A 17 -19.65 -10.14 13.34
CA PRO A 17 -20.23 -9.04 12.59
C PRO A 17 -19.49 -7.73 12.86
N PHE A 18 -19.11 -7.02 11.82
CA PHE A 18 -18.39 -5.76 11.96
C PHE A 18 -19.24 -4.70 12.67
N ASP A 19 -18.75 -4.20 13.78
CA ASP A 19 -19.33 -3.08 14.54
C ASP A 19 -18.33 -1.91 14.50
N PRO A 20 -18.56 -0.87 13.67
CA PRO A 20 -17.63 0.23 13.51
C PRO A 20 -17.37 1.01 14.81
N ALA A 21 -18.34 1.06 15.72
CA ALA A 21 -18.19 1.77 16.99
C ALA A 21 -17.35 0.97 18.01
N ASN A 22 -17.37 -0.36 17.91
CA ASN A 22 -16.68 -1.24 18.85
C ASN A 22 -15.33 -1.72 18.32
N PHE A 23 -15.18 -1.87 17.02
CA PHE A 23 -13.98 -2.45 16.40
C PHE A 23 -12.65 -1.88 16.90
N PRO A 24 -12.44 -0.53 17.01
CA PRO A 24 -11.17 0.00 17.48
C PRO A 24 -10.79 -0.48 18.88
N TYR A 25 -11.77 -0.65 19.75
CA TYR A 25 -11.55 -1.10 21.13
C TYR A 25 -11.31 -2.60 21.20
N ALA A 26 -12.09 -3.40 20.46
CA ALA A 26 -11.92 -4.84 20.40
C ALA A 26 -10.56 -5.21 19.77
N PHE A 27 -10.13 -4.46 18.75
CA PHE A 27 -8.79 -4.60 18.16
C PHE A 27 -7.69 -4.35 19.20
N LEU A 28 -7.77 -3.25 19.95
CA LEU A 28 -6.80 -2.97 21.01
C LEU A 28 -6.81 -4.01 22.13
N GLU A 29 -7.97 -4.55 22.49
CA GLU A 29 -8.11 -5.61 23.48
C GLU A 29 -7.45 -6.91 23.00
N ALA A 30 -7.63 -7.28 21.72
CA ALA A 30 -6.99 -8.43 21.09
C ALA A 30 -5.45 -8.35 21.12
N PHE A 31 -4.88 -7.14 21.13
CA PHE A 31 -3.44 -6.90 21.30
C PHE A 31 -3.03 -6.67 22.78
N GLY A 32 -3.85 -7.11 23.73
CA GLY A 32 -3.48 -7.19 25.15
C GLY A 32 -3.68 -5.90 25.95
N ASN A 33 -4.43 -4.92 25.43
CA ASN A 33 -4.79 -3.75 26.22
C ASN A 33 -5.73 -4.14 27.37
N LYS A 34 -5.43 -3.63 28.58
CA LYS A 34 -6.23 -3.92 29.78
C LYS A 34 -7.61 -3.26 29.68
N ALA A 35 -8.63 -3.91 30.23
CA ALA A 35 -10.01 -3.41 30.30
C ALA A 35 -10.09 -1.97 30.85
N THR A 36 -9.27 -1.62 31.84
CA THR A 36 -9.21 -0.26 32.40
C THR A 36 -8.69 0.78 31.36
N THR A 37 -7.76 0.41 30.48
CA THR A 37 -7.27 1.27 29.39
C THR A 37 -8.35 1.47 28.35
N ILE A 38 -9.01 0.38 27.95
CA ILE A 38 -10.14 0.42 27.00
C ILE A 38 -11.28 1.29 27.53
N GLN A 39 -11.64 1.15 28.79
CA GLN A 39 -12.67 1.99 29.40
C GLN A 39 -12.32 3.48 29.39
N ARG A 40 -11.06 3.83 29.64
CA ARG A 40 -10.59 5.23 29.57
C ARG A 40 -10.60 5.80 28.15
N LEU A 41 -10.30 4.98 27.16
CA LEU A 41 -10.40 5.38 25.75
C LEU A 41 -11.88 5.60 25.36
N ARG A 42 -12.77 4.68 25.74
CA ARG A 42 -14.23 4.77 25.48
C ARG A 42 -14.85 6.00 26.13
N SER A 43 -14.47 6.34 27.35
CA SER A 43 -14.97 7.53 28.04
C SER A 43 -14.42 8.84 27.52
N GLY A 44 -13.49 8.81 26.55
CA GLY A 44 -12.81 10.00 26.05
C GLY A 44 -11.70 10.55 26.96
N ALA A 45 -11.51 9.98 28.16
CA ALA A 45 -10.52 10.49 29.13
C ALA A 45 -9.09 10.45 28.59
N THR A 46 -8.75 9.44 27.78
CA THR A 46 -7.43 9.25 27.19
C THR A 46 -7.42 9.19 25.66
N ASN A 47 -8.57 9.16 25.01
CA ASN A 47 -8.67 9.25 23.56
C ASN A 47 -8.24 10.65 23.10
N LYS A 48 -7.26 10.72 22.21
CA LYS A 48 -6.69 11.98 21.68
C LYS A 48 -6.97 12.18 20.20
N SER A 49 -7.87 11.38 19.61
CA SER A 49 -8.25 11.51 18.21
C SER A 49 -8.88 12.88 17.94
N ASP A 50 -8.48 13.51 16.84
CA ASP A 50 -9.08 14.70 16.23
C ASP A 50 -9.97 14.34 15.03
N LEU A 51 -10.06 13.05 14.73
CA LEU A 51 -10.96 12.41 13.78
C LEU A 51 -11.93 11.51 14.56
N ASP A 52 -13.04 11.11 13.95
CA ASP A 52 -14.00 10.20 14.59
C ASP A 52 -13.42 8.79 14.74
N GLY A 53 -12.40 8.65 15.62
CA GLY A 53 -11.63 7.43 15.81
C GLY A 53 -11.10 7.29 17.23
N VAL A 54 -10.17 6.35 17.41
CA VAL A 54 -9.52 6.05 18.68
C VAL A 54 -8.02 6.21 18.55
N LEU A 55 -7.46 7.17 19.29
CA LEU A 55 -6.02 7.44 19.33
C LEU A 55 -5.45 7.10 20.71
N GLN A 56 -4.68 6.04 20.77
CA GLN A 56 -3.88 5.66 21.93
C GLN A 56 -2.46 6.21 21.79
N THR A 57 -2.05 7.05 22.72
CA THR A 57 -0.72 7.67 22.73
C THR A 57 0.40 6.62 22.67
N SER A 58 1.42 6.89 21.86
CA SER A 58 2.61 6.05 21.61
C SER A 58 2.27 4.65 21.11
N ASN A 59 1.07 4.46 20.57
CA ASN A 59 0.59 3.17 20.10
C ASN A 59 -0.03 3.30 18.70
N ILE A 60 -1.33 3.50 18.57
CA ILE A 60 -2.03 3.45 17.28
C ILE A 60 -3.15 4.50 17.19
N HIS A 61 -3.42 4.99 15.97
CA HIS A 61 -4.60 5.76 15.65
C HIS A 61 -5.48 4.95 14.69
N ILE A 62 -6.69 4.61 15.13
CA ILE A 62 -7.66 3.76 14.41
C ILE A 62 -8.88 4.60 14.05
N ALA A 63 -9.33 4.53 12.82
CA ALA A 63 -10.62 5.06 12.39
C ALA A 63 -11.41 4.04 11.57
N THR A 64 -12.70 4.00 11.80
CA THR A 64 -13.66 3.32 10.93
C THR A 64 -14.31 4.33 10.01
N CYS A 65 -14.67 3.94 8.80
CA CYS A 65 -15.19 4.85 7.78
C CYS A 65 -16.35 4.23 6.99
N GLN A 66 -16.93 5.03 6.11
CA GLN A 66 -17.94 4.54 5.16
C GLN A 66 -17.28 3.69 4.08
N SER A 67 -18.07 2.79 3.48
CA SER A 67 -17.58 1.91 2.42
C SER A 67 -16.93 2.69 1.28
N GLY A 68 -15.72 2.23 0.90
CA GLY A 68 -14.91 2.82 -0.16
C GLY A 68 -14.08 4.04 0.24
N GLN A 69 -14.02 4.42 1.52
CA GLN A 69 -13.26 5.57 2.02
C GLN A 69 -12.02 5.18 2.84
N VAL A 70 -11.60 3.93 2.78
CA VAL A 70 -10.51 3.42 3.63
C VAL A 70 -9.19 4.11 3.34
N THR A 71 -8.81 4.22 2.05
CA THR A 71 -7.54 4.85 1.65
C THR A 71 -7.49 6.35 2.01
N GLU A 72 -8.60 7.08 1.79
CA GLU A 72 -8.72 8.50 2.16
C GLU A 72 -8.65 8.69 3.67
N THR A 73 -9.30 7.80 4.42
CA THR A 73 -9.29 7.82 5.89
C THR A 73 -7.89 7.52 6.42
N LEU A 74 -7.18 6.55 5.85
CA LEU A 74 -5.80 6.26 6.23
C LEU A 74 -4.89 7.46 5.96
N ALA A 75 -5.05 8.13 4.82
CA ALA A 75 -4.30 9.33 4.48
C ALA A 75 -4.62 10.49 5.46
N ALA A 76 -5.88 10.65 5.87
CA ALA A 76 -6.27 11.64 6.87
C ALA A 76 -5.66 11.35 8.24
N LEU A 77 -5.66 10.08 8.69
CA LEU A 77 -4.98 9.65 9.92
C LEU A 77 -3.49 9.97 9.89
N LYS A 78 -2.84 9.74 8.75
CA LYS A 78 -1.41 10.04 8.55
C LYS A 78 -1.12 11.54 8.63
N ALA A 79 -1.98 12.37 8.04
CA ALA A 79 -1.84 13.83 8.02
C ALA A 79 -2.27 14.50 9.34
N SER A 80 -2.95 13.78 10.23
CA SER A 80 -3.52 14.32 11.47
C SER A 80 -2.41 14.84 12.41
N PRO A 81 -2.51 16.10 12.89
CA PRO A 81 -1.62 16.63 13.90
C PRO A 81 -1.67 15.85 15.22
N ALA A 82 -2.83 15.27 15.57
CA ALA A 82 -3.00 14.46 16.76
C ALA A 82 -2.18 13.17 16.69
N THR A 83 -2.13 12.50 15.53
CA THR A 83 -1.31 11.32 15.27
C THR A 83 0.16 11.61 15.59
N THR A 84 0.70 12.70 15.03
CA THR A 84 2.09 13.12 15.25
C THR A 84 2.34 13.52 16.71
N LYS A 85 1.46 14.32 17.31
CA LYS A 85 1.58 14.80 18.70
C LYS A 85 1.52 13.65 19.70
N ALA A 86 0.67 12.66 19.46
CA ALA A 86 0.55 11.46 20.28
C ALA A 86 1.67 10.44 20.02
N LYS A 87 2.54 10.67 19.03
CA LYS A 87 3.60 9.73 18.63
C LYS A 87 3.05 8.33 18.34
N ALA A 88 1.92 8.26 17.64
CA ALA A 88 1.37 6.98 17.21
C ALA A 88 2.39 6.23 16.34
N LYS A 89 2.52 4.93 16.57
CA LYS A 89 3.42 4.05 15.79
C LYS A 89 2.72 3.48 14.58
N PHE A 90 1.41 3.27 14.69
CA PHE A 90 0.57 2.70 13.63
C PHE A 90 -0.61 3.61 13.36
N ILE A 91 -1.10 3.53 12.13
CA ILE A 91 -2.42 4.03 11.73
C ILE A 91 -3.19 2.89 11.07
N LEU A 92 -4.52 2.85 11.27
CA LEU A 92 -5.39 1.82 10.74
C LEU A 92 -6.73 2.43 10.34
N ALA A 93 -7.20 2.12 9.13
CA ALA A 93 -8.51 2.46 8.63
C ALA A 93 -9.25 1.23 8.11
N THR A 94 -10.55 1.13 8.35
CA THR A 94 -11.40 0.05 7.83
C THR A 94 -12.86 0.47 7.73
N ASP A 95 -13.57 -0.10 6.75
CA ASP A 95 -15.02 0.01 6.58
C ASP A 95 -15.76 -1.32 6.85
N GLY A 96 -15.02 -2.34 7.34
CA GLY A 96 -15.53 -3.69 7.56
C GLY A 96 -15.55 -4.56 6.30
N ILE A 97 -15.15 -4.04 5.15
CA ILE A 97 -14.97 -4.76 3.89
C ILE A 97 -13.50 -4.77 3.52
N GLU A 98 -12.86 -3.62 3.66
CA GLU A 98 -11.43 -3.40 3.40
C GLU A 98 -10.72 -2.97 4.67
N PHE A 99 -9.43 -3.25 4.72
CA PHE A 99 -8.57 -2.98 5.86
C PHE A 99 -7.23 -2.46 5.35
N GLU A 100 -6.83 -1.26 5.78
CA GLU A 100 -5.54 -0.69 5.47
C GLU A 100 -4.84 -0.19 6.74
N ALA A 101 -3.54 -0.40 6.84
CA ALA A 101 -2.74 0.06 7.95
C ALA A 101 -1.32 0.42 7.54
N GLU A 102 -0.68 1.29 8.30
CA GLU A 102 0.72 1.67 8.12
C GLU A 102 1.46 1.69 9.47
N ASP A 103 2.65 1.09 9.51
CA ASP A 103 3.65 1.28 10.56
C ASP A 103 4.42 2.57 10.28
N LEU A 104 4.15 3.62 11.04
CA LEU A 104 4.78 4.94 10.87
C LEU A 104 6.27 4.95 11.26
N VAL A 105 6.74 3.94 12.00
CA VAL A 105 8.14 3.80 12.41
C VAL A 105 8.91 2.98 11.37
N GLY A 106 8.42 1.78 11.06
CA GLY A 106 9.01 0.88 10.08
C GLY A 106 8.69 1.29 8.63
N GLY A 107 7.55 1.94 8.39
CA GLY A 107 7.07 2.37 7.09
C GLY A 107 6.44 1.27 6.25
N ASP A 108 6.24 0.09 6.82
CA ASP A 108 5.50 -1.00 6.17
C ASP A 108 4.02 -0.69 6.12
N THR A 109 3.34 -1.28 5.14
CA THR A 109 1.89 -1.13 4.96
C THR A 109 1.22 -2.49 4.78
N VAL A 110 -0.04 -2.57 5.18
CA VAL A 110 -0.94 -3.69 4.91
C VAL A 110 -2.17 -3.14 4.22
N ALA A 111 -2.62 -3.82 3.17
CA ALA A 111 -3.94 -3.64 2.55
C ALA A 111 -4.50 -5.03 2.23
N CYS A 112 -5.71 -5.32 2.73
CA CYS A 112 -6.36 -6.62 2.52
C CYS A 112 -7.88 -6.49 2.65
N ALA A 113 -8.61 -7.55 2.29
CA ALA A 113 -10.01 -7.63 2.68
C ALA A 113 -10.11 -7.75 4.21
N PHE A 114 -11.15 -7.17 4.81
CA PHE A 114 -11.34 -7.18 6.26
C PHE A 114 -11.29 -8.59 6.85
N LYS A 115 -11.89 -9.57 6.19
CA LYS A 115 -11.89 -10.98 6.63
C LYS A 115 -10.49 -11.62 6.66
N ASP A 116 -9.54 -11.08 5.89
CA ASP A 116 -8.20 -11.63 5.72
C ASP A 116 -7.16 -10.90 6.63
N PHE A 117 -7.58 -9.86 7.39
CA PHE A 117 -6.64 -9.13 8.26
C PHE A 117 -6.00 -9.98 9.38
N PRO A 118 -6.60 -11.09 9.85
CA PRO A 118 -5.93 -11.99 10.77
C PRO A 118 -4.61 -12.54 10.24
N ASP A 119 -4.49 -12.80 8.95
CA ASP A 119 -3.25 -13.29 8.32
C ASP A 119 -2.10 -12.27 8.44
N HIS A 120 -2.43 -11.02 8.77
CA HIS A 120 -1.48 -9.93 8.96
C HIS A 120 -1.24 -9.57 10.45
N PHE A 121 -1.68 -10.38 11.41
CA PHE A 121 -1.53 -10.08 12.84
C PHE A 121 -0.07 -9.82 13.24
N GLY A 122 0.87 -10.49 12.60
CA GLY A 122 2.30 -10.32 12.81
C GLY A 122 2.81 -8.89 12.58
N PHE A 123 2.14 -8.12 11.71
CA PHE A 123 2.43 -6.71 11.45
C PHE A 123 2.22 -5.84 12.70
N PHE A 124 1.26 -6.20 13.54
CA PHE A 124 0.85 -5.45 14.74
C PHE A 124 1.44 -5.96 16.05
N LEU A 125 2.26 -7.02 16.05
CA LEU A 125 2.88 -7.56 17.27
C LEU A 125 3.62 -6.51 18.13
N PRO A 126 4.24 -5.45 17.54
CA PRO A 126 4.82 -4.37 18.34
C PRO A 126 3.83 -3.60 19.21
N LEU A 127 2.50 -3.62 18.91
CA LEU A 127 1.46 -3.05 19.78
C LEU A 127 1.35 -3.78 21.13
N ALA A 128 1.63 -5.08 21.13
CA ALA A 128 1.68 -5.92 22.34
C ALA A 128 3.07 -5.96 23.00
N GLY A 129 4.03 -5.14 22.51
CA GLY A 129 5.41 -5.13 23.01
C GLY A 129 6.26 -6.32 22.52
N ILE A 130 5.75 -7.11 21.57
CA ILE A 130 6.48 -8.21 20.95
C ILE A 130 7.26 -7.65 19.77
N SER A 131 8.58 -7.44 19.92
CA SER A 131 9.44 -6.99 18.85
C SER A 131 9.96 -8.17 18.04
N THR A 132 9.61 -8.26 16.76
CA THR A 132 10.40 -9.04 15.81
C THR A 132 11.70 -8.27 15.59
N VAL A 133 12.84 -8.92 15.81
CA VAL A 133 14.16 -8.31 15.54
C VAL A 133 14.26 -8.11 14.04
N ARG A 134 13.96 -6.89 13.57
CA ARG A 134 14.27 -6.49 12.20
C ARG A 134 15.75 -6.09 12.19
N GLN A 135 16.57 -6.83 11.46
CA GLN A 135 17.89 -6.34 11.09
C GLN A 135 17.70 -5.04 10.29
N ILE A 136 18.19 -3.94 10.86
CA ILE A 136 18.22 -2.64 10.19
C ILE A 136 19.27 -2.77 9.09
N SER A 137 18.81 -2.95 7.86
CA SER A 137 19.64 -2.91 6.67
C SER A 137 19.89 -1.43 6.27
N GLU A 138 20.99 -1.21 5.56
CA GLU A 138 21.64 0.09 5.32
C GLU A 138 20.78 1.18 4.63
N ASN A 139 19.62 0.84 4.06
CA ASN A 139 18.71 1.85 3.50
C ASN A 139 17.24 1.52 3.77
N ALA A 140 16.68 2.13 4.81
CA ALA A 140 15.28 1.93 5.21
C ALA A 140 14.27 2.33 4.12
N PHE A 141 14.61 3.26 3.22
CA PHE A 141 13.73 3.69 2.12
C PHE A 141 13.66 2.63 1.03
N ASP A 142 14.78 2.00 0.68
CA ASP A 142 14.83 0.95 -0.34
C ASP A 142 14.06 -0.29 0.11
N ILE A 143 14.18 -0.68 1.38
CA ILE A 143 13.44 -1.81 1.95
C ILE A 143 11.93 -1.57 1.88
N ARG A 144 11.49 -0.36 2.26
CA ARG A 144 10.06 0.02 2.20
C ARG A 144 9.53 -0.03 0.78
N ALA A 145 10.28 0.55 -0.17
CA ALA A 145 9.88 0.57 -1.56
C ALA A 145 9.81 -0.85 -2.13
N THR A 146 10.84 -1.69 -1.89
CA THR A 146 10.85 -3.08 -2.33
C THR A 146 9.70 -3.88 -1.75
N SER A 147 9.44 -3.76 -0.44
CA SER A 147 8.34 -4.46 0.23
C SER A 147 6.98 -4.08 -0.36
N ARG A 148 6.72 -2.78 -0.55
CA ARG A 148 5.45 -2.30 -1.12
C ARG A 148 5.29 -2.67 -2.59
N LEU A 149 6.37 -2.57 -3.39
CA LEU A 149 6.36 -2.98 -4.79
C LEU A 149 6.10 -4.49 -4.95
N ASN A 150 6.72 -5.32 -4.10
CA ASN A 150 6.48 -6.77 -4.12
C ASN A 150 5.02 -7.11 -3.79
N ARG A 151 4.42 -6.44 -2.81
CA ARG A 151 2.99 -6.64 -2.49
C ARG A 151 2.10 -6.22 -3.66
N LEU A 152 2.37 -5.07 -4.28
CA LEU A 152 1.66 -4.65 -5.49
C LEU A 152 1.79 -5.70 -6.61
N TYR A 153 3.00 -6.19 -6.86
CA TYR A 153 3.28 -7.20 -7.88
C TYR A 153 2.49 -8.50 -7.63
N ILE A 154 2.52 -9.01 -6.39
CA ILE A 154 1.79 -10.23 -6.01
C ILE A 154 0.28 -10.06 -6.21
N GLU A 155 -0.29 -8.94 -5.76
CA GLU A 155 -1.73 -8.69 -5.95
C GLU A 155 -2.10 -8.56 -7.42
N LEU A 156 -1.27 -7.91 -8.24
CA LEU A 156 -1.52 -7.83 -9.68
C LEU A 156 -1.48 -9.21 -10.35
N LEU A 157 -0.56 -10.09 -9.99
CA LEU A 157 -0.52 -11.47 -10.51
C LEU A 157 -1.70 -12.30 -10.01
N ARG A 158 -2.15 -12.10 -8.78
CA ARG A 158 -3.34 -12.75 -8.24
C ARG A 158 -4.60 -12.42 -9.03
N ASP A 159 -4.74 -11.14 -9.38
CA ASP A 159 -5.90 -10.64 -10.14
C ASP A 159 -5.79 -10.93 -11.65
N ASN A 160 -4.58 -11.14 -12.17
CA ASN A 160 -4.27 -11.36 -13.58
C ASN A 160 -3.31 -12.55 -13.76
N PRO A 161 -3.74 -13.80 -13.52
CA PRO A 161 -2.84 -14.96 -13.55
C PRO A 161 -2.12 -15.17 -14.89
N GLU A 162 -2.72 -14.68 -16.00
CA GLU A 162 -2.11 -14.77 -17.32
C GLU A 162 -0.82 -13.94 -17.46
N TRP A 163 -0.65 -12.89 -16.62
CA TRP A 163 0.55 -12.06 -16.61
C TRP A 163 1.76 -12.74 -15.93
N GLY A 164 1.52 -13.78 -15.12
CA GLY A 164 2.56 -14.60 -14.51
C GLY A 164 3.12 -15.68 -15.45
N LYS A 165 2.48 -15.94 -16.60
CA LYS A 165 2.96 -16.91 -17.55
C LYS A 165 4.24 -16.44 -18.26
N ALA A 166 5.09 -17.40 -18.68
CA ALA A 166 6.36 -17.11 -19.33
C ALA A 166 6.23 -16.14 -20.51
N GLU A 167 5.14 -16.27 -21.30
CA GLU A 167 4.90 -15.43 -22.48
C GLU A 167 4.63 -13.96 -22.14
N ARG A 168 4.09 -13.67 -20.94
CA ARG A 168 3.74 -12.32 -20.50
C ARG A 168 4.65 -11.77 -19.41
N ARG A 169 5.62 -12.51 -18.95
CA ARG A 169 6.57 -12.06 -17.90
C ARG A 169 7.31 -10.79 -18.32
N HIS A 170 7.73 -10.71 -19.59
CA HIS A 170 8.37 -9.50 -20.12
C HIS A 170 7.42 -8.29 -20.06
N ASP A 171 6.16 -8.46 -20.39
CA ASP A 171 5.15 -7.38 -20.31
C ASP A 171 4.94 -6.91 -18.88
N MET A 172 4.88 -7.84 -17.91
CA MET A 172 4.74 -7.51 -16.49
C MET A 172 5.94 -6.73 -15.96
N ASN A 173 7.16 -7.18 -16.29
CA ASN A 173 8.38 -6.50 -15.89
C ASN A 173 8.45 -5.10 -16.51
N HIS A 174 8.05 -4.96 -17.78
CA HIS A 174 8.01 -3.68 -18.47
C HIS A 174 6.96 -2.75 -17.87
N PHE A 175 5.80 -3.27 -17.51
CA PHE A 175 4.77 -2.53 -16.77
C PHE A 175 5.29 -2.01 -15.42
N MET A 176 5.95 -2.85 -14.63
CA MET A 176 6.53 -2.44 -13.34
C MET A 176 7.63 -1.40 -13.51
N ALA A 177 8.46 -1.51 -14.57
CA ALA A 177 9.47 -0.50 -14.90
C ALA A 177 8.85 0.87 -15.19
N ARG A 178 7.75 0.91 -15.93
CA ARG A 178 6.99 2.14 -16.21
C ARG A 178 6.43 2.76 -14.93
N LEU A 179 5.88 1.96 -14.02
CA LEU A 179 5.39 2.46 -12.74
C LEU A 179 6.51 3.09 -11.91
N ILE A 180 7.64 2.39 -11.76
CA ILE A 180 8.79 2.88 -11.00
C ILE A 180 9.31 4.18 -11.60
N PHE A 181 9.41 4.26 -12.94
CA PHE A 181 9.76 5.51 -13.61
C PHE A 181 8.78 6.64 -13.25
N CYS A 182 7.47 6.38 -13.26
CA CYS A 182 6.47 7.39 -12.93
C CYS A 182 6.62 7.91 -11.49
N PHE A 183 6.90 7.04 -10.52
CA PHE A 183 7.13 7.42 -9.15
C PHE A 183 8.40 8.27 -8.97
N PHE A 184 9.51 7.91 -9.65
CA PHE A 184 10.69 8.75 -9.66
C PHE A 184 10.42 10.10 -10.36
N ALA A 185 9.73 10.08 -11.50
CA ALA A 185 9.48 11.27 -12.32
C ALA A 185 8.59 12.29 -11.59
N GLU A 186 7.64 11.86 -10.75
CA GLU A 186 6.77 12.77 -9.99
C GLU A 186 7.46 13.43 -8.79
N ASP A 187 8.55 12.85 -8.27
CA ASP A 187 9.29 13.38 -7.14
C ASP A 187 10.60 14.10 -7.54
N THR A 188 11.04 13.96 -8.80
CA THR A 188 12.30 14.53 -9.30
C THR A 188 12.11 15.64 -10.35
N ASP A 189 10.97 16.32 -10.34
CA ASP A 189 10.61 17.44 -11.23
C ASP A 189 10.59 17.10 -12.73
N ILE A 190 10.61 15.81 -13.12
CA ILE A 190 10.41 15.38 -14.51
C ILE A 190 8.95 15.62 -14.90
N PHE A 191 8.01 15.35 -14.00
CA PHE A 191 6.62 15.79 -14.14
C PHE A 191 6.43 17.15 -13.47
N VAL A 192 5.69 18.03 -14.15
CA VAL A 192 5.36 19.32 -13.56
C VAL A 192 4.31 19.12 -12.46
N GLY A 193 4.73 19.31 -11.21
CA GLY A 193 3.92 19.11 -10.01
C GLY A 193 4.28 17.80 -9.28
N ARG A 194 4.53 17.94 -7.98
CA ARG A 194 4.91 16.82 -7.11
C ARG A 194 3.75 15.85 -6.96
N GLY A 195 4.04 14.55 -6.96
CA GLY A 195 3.04 13.50 -6.80
C GLY A 195 2.03 13.41 -7.96
N LYS A 196 2.34 13.96 -9.14
CA LYS A 196 1.39 14.12 -10.24
C LYS A 196 0.80 12.81 -10.75
N PHE A 197 1.61 11.75 -10.86
CA PHE A 197 1.14 10.45 -11.34
C PHE A 197 0.19 9.81 -10.31
N THR A 198 0.63 9.72 -9.06
CA THR A 198 -0.12 9.11 -7.95
C THR A 198 -1.43 9.87 -7.69
N GLU A 199 -1.40 11.19 -7.70
CA GLU A 199 -2.60 12.00 -7.49
C GLU A 199 -3.58 11.89 -8.68
N THR A 200 -3.07 11.78 -9.91
CA THR A 200 -3.92 11.52 -11.09
C THR A 200 -4.61 10.16 -10.99
N VAL A 201 -3.89 9.11 -10.56
CA VAL A 201 -4.52 7.80 -10.29
C VAL A 201 -5.61 7.95 -9.23
N ARG A 202 -5.32 8.63 -8.13
CA ARG A 202 -6.29 8.84 -7.03
C ARG A 202 -7.56 9.52 -7.49
N GLN A 203 -7.45 10.59 -8.28
CA GLN A 203 -8.58 11.42 -8.70
C GLN A 203 -9.36 10.84 -9.87
N MET A 204 -8.69 10.18 -10.82
CA MET A 204 -9.31 9.74 -12.07
C MET A 204 -9.79 8.29 -12.02
N SER A 205 -9.24 7.46 -11.12
CA SER A 205 -9.71 6.10 -10.97
C SER A 205 -10.82 5.99 -9.93
N ALA A 206 -11.82 5.14 -10.25
CA ALA A 206 -12.92 4.84 -9.35
C ALA A 206 -12.42 4.15 -8.06
N ASN A 207 -13.09 4.40 -6.93
CA ASN A 207 -12.73 3.81 -5.63
C ASN A 207 -12.85 2.28 -5.62
N ASP A 208 -13.72 1.71 -6.48
CA ASP A 208 -13.84 0.27 -6.69
C ASP A 208 -12.76 -0.30 -7.62
N SER A 209 -11.82 0.53 -8.08
CA SER A 209 -10.72 0.23 -9.01
C SER A 209 -11.13 -0.20 -10.42
N SER A 210 -12.41 -0.20 -10.76
CA SER A 210 -12.95 -0.73 -12.02
C SER A 210 -12.27 -0.19 -13.29
N ASN A 211 -11.81 1.07 -13.26
CA ASN A 211 -11.15 1.76 -14.38
C ASN A 211 -9.68 2.11 -14.12
N THR A 212 -9.05 1.63 -13.04
CA THR A 212 -7.66 1.99 -12.70
C THR A 212 -6.68 1.65 -13.84
N HIS A 213 -6.84 0.48 -14.46
CA HIS A 213 -6.02 0.06 -15.59
C HIS A 213 -6.18 0.97 -16.81
N GLU A 214 -7.37 1.50 -17.08
CA GLU A 214 -7.62 2.44 -18.17
C GLU A 214 -6.96 3.79 -17.91
N VAL A 215 -7.02 4.28 -16.65
CA VAL A 215 -6.37 5.53 -16.23
C VAL A 215 -4.85 5.42 -16.40
N VAL A 216 -4.24 4.34 -15.93
CA VAL A 216 -2.80 4.11 -16.06
C VAL A 216 -2.40 3.96 -17.54
N SER A 217 -3.16 3.21 -18.33
CA SER A 217 -2.93 3.05 -19.77
C SER A 217 -2.99 4.39 -20.52
N ALA A 218 -3.95 5.27 -20.18
CA ALA A 218 -4.08 6.58 -20.79
C ALA A 218 -2.89 7.49 -20.49
N MET A 219 -2.34 7.44 -19.26
CA MET A 219 -1.12 8.17 -18.91
C MET A 219 0.10 7.62 -19.67
N PHE A 220 0.25 6.30 -19.78
CA PHE A 220 1.33 5.67 -20.54
C PHE A 220 1.24 6.01 -22.02
N LEU A 221 0.05 6.03 -22.60
CA LEU A 221 -0.17 6.45 -23.99
C LEU A 221 0.25 7.91 -24.19
N ALA A 222 -0.08 8.80 -23.28
CA ALA A 222 0.34 10.20 -23.36
C ALA A 222 1.87 10.34 -23.30
N MET A 223 2.54 9.58 -22.44
CA MET A 223 4.00 9.55 -22.33
C MET A 223 4.69 8.90 -23.53
N ASN A 224 4.00 8.02 -24.25
CA ASN A 224 4.50 7.43 -25.51
C ASN A 224 4.24 8.28 -26.75
N THR A 225 3.37 9.29 -26.67
CA THR A 225 2.92 10.05 -27.84
C THR A 225 3.56 11.43 -27.88
N LYS A 226 4.27 11.73 -28.97
CA LYS A 226 4.83 13.07 -29.20
C LYS A 226 3.72 14.12 -29.24
N ARG A 227 4.05 15.35 -28.84
CA ARG A 227 3.06 16.43 -28.75
C ARG A 227 2.33 16.70 -30.05
N GLU A 228 3.06 16.65 -31.18
CA GLU A 228 2.50 16.83 -32.55
C GLU A 228 1.48 15.76 -32.93
N ASP A 229 1.59 14.54 -32.38
CA ASP A 229 0.76 13.38 -32.74
C ASP A 229 -0.44 13.19 -31.81
N ARG A 230 -0.53 13.95 -30.72
CA ARG A 230 -1.54 13.75 -29.65
C ARG A 230 -2.98 13.95 -30.12
N GLY A 231 -3.19 14.87 -31.06
CA GLY A 231 -4.49 15.09 -31.68
C GLY A 231 -5.00 13.87 -32.42
N ALA A 232 -4.13 13.25 -33.23
CA ALA A 232 -4.44 12.00 -33.96
C ALA A 232 -4.62 10.80 -33.03
N ALA A 233 -3.80 10.72 -31.96
CA ALA A 233 -3.85 9.67 -30.94
C ALA A 233 -5.03 9.82 -29.95
N LYS A 234 -5.80 10.93 -30.03
CA LYS A 234 -6.95 11.21 -29.17
C LYS A 234 -6.61 11.15 -27.67
N ILE A 235 -5.44 11.70 -27.29
CA ILE A 235 -5.03 11.75 -25.89
C ILE A 235 -6.10 12.47 -25.06
N LEU A 236 -6.47 11.87 -23.93
CA LEU A 236 -7.45 12.46 -23.01
C LEU A 236 -6.91 13.76 -22.41
N ARG A 237 -7.77 14.78 -22.30
CA ARG A 237 -7.39 16.13 -21.88
C ARG A 237 -6.62 16.14 -20.55
N TRP A 238 -7.03 15.34 -19.58
CA TRP A 238 -6.39 15.25 -18.27
C TRP A 238 -5.03 14.53 -18.32
N ALA A 239 -4.79 13.66 -19.33
CA ALA A 239 -3.52 12.97 -19.53
C ALA A 239 -2.54 13.78 -20.40
N ASP A 240 -3.00 14.81 -21.10
CA ASP A 240 -2.17 15.63 -22.02
C ASP A 240 -1.07 16.42 -21.31
N ASP A 241 -1.21 16.63 -20.00
CA ASP A 241 -0.19 17.28 -19.17
C ASP A 241 1.05 16.42 -18.89
N PHE A 242 0.99 15.11 -19.11
CA PHE A 242 2.17 14.25 -18.97
C PHE A 242 3.15 14.47 -20.11
N PRO A 243 4.48 14.57 -19.86
CA PRO A 243 5.45 14.81 -20.91
C PRO A 243 5.59 13.60 -21.83
N TYR A 244 6.02 13.83 -23.08
CA TYR A 244 6.53 12.75 -23.92
C TYR A 244 7.86 12.25 -23.36
N VAL A 245 7.97 10.96 -23.13
CA VAL A 245 9.19 10.30 -22.63
C VAL A 245 9.90 9.65 -23.80
N ASN A 246 11.02 10.24 -24.22
CA ASN A 246 11.84 9.67 -25.28
C ASN A 246 12.59 8.41 -24.78
N GLY A 247 12.78 7.43 -25.67
CA GLY A 247 13.38 6.14 -25.33
C GLY A 247 12.37 5.01 -25.41
N GLY A 248 12.79 3.78 -25.25
CA GLY A 248 11.94 2.60 -25.46
C GLY A 248 10.97 2.27 -24.32
N LEU A 249 11.06 2.96 -23.16
CA LEU A 249 10.31 2.57 -21.95
C LEU A 249 8.79 2.52 -22.14
N PHE A 250 8.21 3.52 -22.82
CA PHE A 250 6.77 3.55 -23.09
C PHE A 250 6.37 3.02 -24.46
N SER A 251 7.32 2.49 -25.25
CA SER A 251 7.03 1.89 -26.57
C SER A 251 6.45 0.48 -26.42
N GLY A 252 5.83 -0.04 -27.49
CA GLY A 252 5.27 -1.39 -27.52
C GLY A 252 3.86 -1.48 -26.97
N SER A 253 3.52 -2.59 -26.31
CA SER A 253 2.18 -2.80 -25.76
C SER A 253 1.82 -1.76 -24.70
N MET A 254 0.61 -1.21 -24.79
CA MET A 254 -0.01 -0.35 -23.77
C MET A 254 -0.90 -1.12 -22.82
N ASP A 255 -0.85 -2.44 -22.86
CA ASP A 255 -1.61 -3.28 -21.94
C ASP A 255 -1.20 -2.99 -20.51
N VAL A 256 -2.20 -2.89 -19.66
CA VAL A 256 -2.06 -2.68 -18.23
C VAL A 256 -2.88 -3.77 -17.51
N PRO A 257 -2.32 -4.46 -16.52
CA PRO A 257 -3.08 -5.45 -15.76
C PRO A 257 -4.26 -4.78 -15.06
N LYS A 258 -5.36 -5.52 -14.87
CA LYS A 258 -6.49 -5.04 -14.08
C LYS A 258 -6.08 -4.91 -12.61
N PHE A 259 -6.68 -3.94 -11.94
CA PHE A 259 -6.43 -3.71 -10.52
C PHE A 259 -7.65 -4.12 -9.71
N SER A 260 -7.46 -4.91 -8.66
CA SER A 260 -8.39 -4.95 -7.54
C SER A 260 -8.28 -3.68 -6.70
N LYS A 261 -9.20 -3.49 -5.77
CA LYS A 261 -9.10 -2.41 -4.78
C LYS A 261 -7.81 -2.49 -3.96
N ILE A 262 -7.39 -3.73 -3.59
CA ILE A 262 -6.16 -3.98 -2.84
C ILE A 262 -4.93 -3.59 -3.67
N ALA A 263 -4.86 -4.00 -4.93
CA ALA A 263 -3.77 -3.61 -5.82
C ALA A 263 -3.71 -2.09 -6.02
N ARG A 264 -4.88 -1.42 -6.17
CA ARG A 264 -4.95 0.05 -6.23
C ARG A 264 -4.44 0.71 -4.93
N SER A 265 -4.81 0.19 -3.77
CA SER A 265 -4.31 0.68 -2.47
C SER A 265 -2.78 0.57 -2.39
N TYR A 266 -2.22 -0.58 -2.77
CA TYR A 266 -0.75 -0.71 -2.81
C TYR A 266 -0.10 0.23 -3.82
N LEU A 267 -0.68 0.45 -5.00
CA LEU A 267 -0.18 1.43 -5.97
C LEU A 267 -0.08 2.83 -5.32
N LEU A 268 -1.13 3.27 -4.62
CA LEU A 268 -1.16 4.56 -3.94
C LEU A 268 -0.19 4.63 -2.75
N HIS A 269 -0.01 3.51 -2.02
CA HIS A 269 0.98 3.42 -0.93
C HIS A 269 2.42 3.49 -1.44
N VAL A 270 2.70 2.90 -2.61
CA VAL A 270 4.01 2.98 -3.27
C VAL A 270 4.28 4.41 -3.74
N GLY A 271 3.32 5.02 -4.42
CA GLY A 271 3.43 6.41 -4.88
C GLY A 271 3.54 7.43 -3.75
N GLY A 272 3.03 7.11 -2.55
CA GLY A 272 3.15 7.97 -1.37
C GLY A 272 4.52 7.93 -0.68
N LEU A 273 5.51 7.21 -1.21
CA LEU A 273 6.90 7.23 -0.71
C LEU A 273 7.63 8.47 -1.24
N ASP A 274 8.72 8.84 -0.57
CA ASP A 274 9.65 9.87 -1.05
C ASP A 274 10.71 9.22 -1.96
N TRP A 275 10.45 9.20 -3.26
CA TRP A 275 11.31 8.54 -4.24
C TRP A 275 12.64 9.24 -4.47
N THR A 276 12.82 10.48 -3.99
CA THR A 276 14.13 11.15 -4.02
C THR A 276 15.17 10.48 -3.10
N LYS A 277 14.71 9.66 -2.13
CA LYS A 277 15.53 8.95 -1.16
C LYS A 277 15.74 7.48 -1.48
N ILE A 278 15.13 6.98 -2.55
CA ILE A 278 15.17 5.58 -2.98
C ILE A 278 16.26 5.43 -4.04
N ASN A 279 17.10 4.38 -3.90
CA ASN A 279 18.12 4.09 -4.90
C ASN A 279 17.46 3.64 -6.22
N PRO A 280 17.79 4.25 -7.38
CA PRO A 280 17.29 3.85 -8.69
C PRO A 280 17.56 2.37 -9.04
N ASP A 281 18.58 1.74 -8.45
CA ASP A 281 18.92 0.33 -8.68
C ASP A 281 17.93 -0.67 -8.06
N ILE A 282 16.96 -0.17 -7.28
CA ILE A 282 15.91 -0.98 -6.61
C ILE A 282 15.13 -1.85 -7.60
N PHE A 283 14.95 -1.36 -8.84
CA PHE A 283 14.22 -2.09 -9.86
C PHE A 283 14.90 -3.42 -10.22
N GLY A 284 16.23 -3.41 -10.41
CA GLY A 284 17.00 -4.63 -10.67
C GLY A 284 16.87 -5.65 -9.54
N SER A 285 17.02 -5.17 -8.31
CA SER A 285 16.90 -6.00 -7.09
C SER A 285 15.48 -6.58 -6.92
N MET A 286 14.43 -5.80 -7.24
CA MET A 286 13.06 -6.27 -7.17
C MET A 286 12.75 -7.35 -8.21
N ILE A 287 13.14 -7.16 -9.46
CA ILE A 287 12.96 -8.16 -10.52
C ILE A 287 13.66 -9.46 -10.17
N GLN A 288 14.88 -9.38 -9.64
CA GLN A 288 15.63 -10.56 -9.22
C GLN A 288 14.94 -11.27 -8.05
N ALA A 289 14.48 -10.54 -7.02
CA ALA A 289 13.78 -11.13 -5.87
C ALA A 289 12.48 -11.84 -6.29
N VAL A 290 11.71 -11.25 -7.21
CA VAL A 290 10.48 -11.86 -7.73
C VAL A 290 10.77 -13.11 -8.55
N ALA A 291 11.80 -13.10 -9.41
CA ALA A 291 12.19 -14.27 -10.19
C ALA A 291 12.65 -15.44 -9.28
N GLU A 292 13.39 -15.13 -8.21
CA GLU A 292 13.83 -16.12 -7.23
C GLU A 292 12.68 -16.70 -6.40
N ASP A 293 11.68 -15.91 -6.03
CA ASP A 293 10.49 -16.37 -5.29
C ASP A 293 9.60 -17.29 -6.15
N GLU A 294 9.49 -17.03 -7.44
CA GLU A 294 8.77 -17.92 -8.37
C GLU A 294 9.47 -19.29 -8.51
N GLU A 295 10.79 -19.32 -8.68
CA GLU A 295 11.55 -20.58 -8.75
C GLU A 295 11.47 -21.37 -7.43
N ARG A 296 11.35 -20.69 -6.29
CA ARG A 296 11.19 -21.30 -4.96
C ARG A 296 9.77 -21.76 -4.67
N GLY A 297 8.75 -21.05 -5.19
CA GLY A 297 7.35 -21.46 -5.10
C GLY A 297 7.09 -22.78 -5.81
N GLU A 298 7.73 -23.03 -6.94
CA GLU A 298 7.70 -24.32 -7.65
C GLU A 298 8.44 -25.45 -6.87
N LEU A 299 9.39 -25.10 -6.02
CA LEU A 299 10.17 -26.03 -5.19
C LEU A 299 9.64 -26.20 -3.75
N GLY A 300 8.56 -25.52 -3.37
CA GLY A 300 7.92 -25.66 -2.04
C GLY A 300 8.76 -25.13 -0.88
N MET A 301 9.73 -24.25 -1.12
CA MET A 301 10.61 -23.70 -0.09
C MET A 301 10.14 -22.32 0.36
N HIS A 302 9.60 -22.22 1.56
CA HIS A 302 9.32 -20.94 2.24
C HIS A 302 10.63 -20.30 2.70
N TYR A 303 10.90 -19.10 2.24
CA TYR A 303 12.14 -18.38 2.52
C TYR A 303 12.05 -17.46 3.72
N THR A 304 12.92 -17.65 4.69
CA THR A 304 13.35 -16.64 5.64
C THR A 304 14.63 -16.01 5.11
N SER A 305 14.61 -14.71 4.83
CA SER A 305 15.78 -13.99 4.33
C SER A 305 16.97 -14.17 5.27
N VAL A 306 18.04 -14.77 4.78
CA VAL A 306 19.35 -14.79 5.46
C VAL A 306 20.18 -13.69 4.82
N PRO A 307 20.72 -12.73 5.59
CA PRO A 307 21.64 -11.74 5.05
C PRO A 307 23.02 -12.40 4.78
N ASN A 308 23.61 -12.04 3.65
CA ASN A 308 25.05 -12.21 3.43
C ASN A 308 25.82 -11.14 4.18
#